data_ee910e8835f56bf7970692977c4b671c
#
_entry.id   ee910e8835f56bf7970692977c4b671c
#
_cell.length_a   1.000
_cell.length_b   1.000
_cell.length_c   1.000
_cell.angle_alpha   90.00
_cell.angle_beta   90.00
_cell.angle_gamma   90.00
#
_symmetry.space_group_name_H-M   'P 1'
#
loop_
_entity.id
_entity.type
_entity.pdbx_description
1 polymer ?
#
loop_
_entity_poly.entity_id
_entity_poly.type
_entity_poly.pdbx_seq_one_letter_code
_entity_poly.pdbx_strand_id
1 'polypeptide(L)'
;WLQSKSPTCTEQGEETRTCTDCGKKETRAIEALGHDYKSIVTAPSCTDQGYTTHTCTRCGNSYIDAYVEALGHDWKLTETREPTETEGGYRLYTCERCSQTRRETIPALGPQPTDPEPQKNPFVDVEEGRFYYEPVLWAVEKGITSGVDATHFMPDANCTRGQVVTFL
;
A
#
# COMPACT_ATOMS: atom_id res chain seq x y z
N TRP A 1 55.13 2.33 -43.92
CA TRP A 1 54.45 3.08 -42.91
C TRP A 1 54.73 2.45 -41.55
N LEU A 2 55.04 3.27 -40.57
CA LEU A 2 55.25 2.88 -39.17
C LEU A 2 54.19 3.60 -38.35
N GLN A 3 53.48 2.86 -37.47
CA GLN A 3 52.51 3.46 -36.57
C GLN A 3 53.24 4.34 -35.54
N SER A 4 52.97 5.64 -35.57
CA SER A 4 53.52 6.62 -34.65
C SER A 4 52.59 6.91 -33.45
N LYS A 5 51.27 6.77 -33.66
CA LYS A 5 50.27 6.88 -32.62
C LYS A 5 49.22 5.78 -32.83
N SER A 6 48.95 5.00 -31.82
CA SER A 6 47.85 4.00 -31.86
C SER A 6 46.50 4.70 -31.76
N PRO A 7 45.49 4.31 -32.57
CA PRO A 7 44.15 4.83 -32.43
C PRO A 7 43.51 4.30 -31.13
N THR A 8 42.70 5.12 -30.51
CA THR A 8 41.83 4.74 -29.38
C THR A 8 40.38 4.56 -29.86
N CYS A 9 39.47 4.30 -28.95
CA CYS A 9 38.05 4.23 -29.31
C CYS A 9 37.50 5.54 -29.88
N THR A 10 38.06 6.68 -29.46
CA THR A 10 37.54 8.02 -29.78
C THR A 10 38.55 8.89 -30.53
N GLU A 11 39.84 8.55 -30.44
CA GLU A 11 40.89 9.34 -31.08
C GLU A 11 41.49 8.59 -32.26
N GLN A 12 41.78 9.34 -33.31
CA GLN A 12 42.54 8.85 -34.47
C GLN A 12 43.98 8.54 -34.08
N GLY A 13 44.49 7.49 -34.64
CA GLY A 13 45.90 7.17 -34.66
C GLY A 13 46.63 7.85 -35.83
N GLU A 14 47.94 7.64 -35.92
CA GLU A 14 48.78 8.17 -36.95
C GLU A 14 49.82 7.14 -37.41
N GLU A 15 50.05 7.08 -38.70
CA GLU A 15 51.16 6.37 -39.30
C GLU A 15 52.09 7.36 -40.01
N THR A 16 53.36 7.11 -39.94
CA THR A 16 54.39 7.91 -40.62
C THR A 16 55.27 7.05 -41.51
N ARG A 17 55.72 7.64 -42.59
CA ARG A 17 56.81 7.07 -43.39
C ARG A 17 57.82 8.16 -43.67
N THR A 18 59.07 7.77 -43.78
CA THR A 18 60.17 8.67 -44.15
C THR A 18 60.77 8.15 -45.43
N CYS A 19 60.99 9.05 -46.45
CA CYS A 19 61.68 8.72 -47.65
C CYS A 19 63.15 8.49 -47.32
N THR A 20 63.71 7.36 -47.74
CA THR A 20 65.14 7.00 -47.48
C THR A 20 66.12 7.89 -48.25
N ASP A 21 65.68 8.40 -49.41
CA ASP A 21 66.60 9.16 -50.32
C ASP A 21 66.56 10.68 -49.99
N CYS A 22 65.42 11.24 -49.59
CA CYS A 22 65.31 12.68 -49.37
C CYS A 22 64.93 13.09 -47.95
N GLY A 23 64.70 12.12 -47.03
CA GLY A 23 64.29 12.38 -45.62
C GLY A 23 62.94 12.97 -45.43
N LYS A 24 62.15 13.17 -46.48
CA LYS A 24 60.78 13.71 -46.39
C LYS A 24 59.88 12.77 -45.59
N LYS A 25 59.19 13.31 -44.61
CA LYS A 25 58.17 12.58 -43.82
C LYS A 25 56.77 12.81 -44.39
N GLU A 26 56.05 11.74 -44.46
CA GLU A 26 54.59 11.75 -44.78
C GLU A 26 53.84 11.10 -43.64
N THR A 27 52.68 11.68 -43.27
CA THR A 27 51.79 11.18 -42.21
C THR A 27 50.41 10.91 -42.79
N ARG A 28 49.76 9.89 -42.26
CA ARG A 28 48.33 9.66 -42.51
C ARG A 28 47.61 9.26 -41.22
N ALA A 29 46.36 9.66 -41.11
CA ALA A 29 45.53 9.27 -40.00
C ALA A 29 45.10 7.81 -40.11
N ILE A 30 45.01 7.15 -38.97
CA ILE A 30 44.31 5.87 -38.78
C ILE A 30 43.00 6.22 -38.10
N GLU A 31 41.90 5.76 -38.62
CA GLU A 31 40.59 6.04 -38.03
C GLU A 31 40.51 5.54 -36.58
N ALA A 32 39.70 6.22 -35.76
CA ALA A 32 39.39 5.80 -34.41
C ALA A 32 38.67 4.44 -34.44
N LEU A 33 38.97 3.58 -33.48
CA LEU A 33 38.45 2.20 -33.44
C LEU A 33 36.95 2.11 -33.19
N GLY A 34 36.36 3.19 -32.69
CA GLY A 34 34.99 3.16 -32.19
C GLY A 34 34.85 2.33 -30.90
N HIS A 35 33.72 2.41 -30.29
CA HIS A 35 33.42 1.56 -29.14
C HIS A 35 32.85 0.22 -29.58
N ASP A 36 33.22 -0.83 -28.87
CA ASP A 36 32.71 -2.19 -29.04
C ASP A 36 32.00 -2.59 -27.74
N TYR A 37 30.71 -2.30 -27.67
CA TYR A 37 29.92 -2.47 -26.43
C TYR A 37 29.39 -3.91 -26.27
N LYS A 38 29.65 -4.45 -25.09
CA LYS A 38 28.98 -5.65 -24.57
C LYS A 38 27.86 -5.23 -23.62
N SER A 39 26.67 -5.79 -23.83
CA SER A 39 25.48 -5.46 -23.06
C SER A 39 25.20 -6.52 -21.99
N ILE A 40 24.83 -6.07 -20.79
CA ILE A 40 24.37 -6.91 -19.69
C ILE A 40 23.04 -6.34 -19.22
N VAL A 41 22.00 -7.19 -19.20
CA VAL A 41 20.67 -6.83 -18.71
C VAL A 41 20.58 -7.14 -17.22
N THR A 42 20.21 -6.13 -16.42
CA THR A 42 19.79 -6.27 -15.04
C THR A 42 18.27 -6.27 -14.98
N ALA A 43 17.66 -7.38 -14.60
CA ALA A 43 16.21 -7.48 -14.48
C ALA A 43 15.67 -6.61 -13.33
N PRO A 44 14.46 -6.04 -13.45
CA PRO A 44 13.82 -5.30 -12.36
C PRO A 44 13.49 -6.23 -11.18
N SER A 45 13.61 -5.69 -9.97
CA SER A 45 13.13 -6.32 -8.75
C SER A 45 11.73 -5.79 -8.37
N CYS A 46 11.22 -6.18 -7.20
CA CYS A 46 9.98 -5.59 -6.69
C CYS A 46 10.11 -4.08 -6.42
N THR A 47 11.30 -3.61 -6.07
CA THR A 47 11.57 -2.23 -5.64
C THR A 47 12.47 -1.46 -6.58
N ASP A 48 13.33 -2.15 -7.33
CA ASP A 48 14.35 -1.53 -8.15
C ASP A 48 14.04 -1.69 -9.63
N GLN A 49 14.33 -0.63 -10.38
CA GLN A 49 14.23 -0.64 -11.83
C GLN A 49 15.25 -1.60 -12.45
N GLY A 50 14.85 -2.26 -13.52
CA GLY A 50 15.76 -2.94 -14.42
C GLY A 50 16.43 -1.97 -15.40
N TYR A 51 17.56 -2.36 -15.97
CA TYR A 51 18.28 -1.57 -16.96
C TYR A 51 19.28 -2.42 -17.75
N THR A 52 19.77 -1.89 -18.83
CA THR A 52 20.86 -2.50 -19.60
C THR A 52 22.13 -1.68 -19.45
N THR A 53 23.20 -2.34 -19.01
CA THR A 53 24.53 -1.75 -18.95
C THR A 53 25.32 -2.14 -20.20
N HIS A 54 25.87 -1.16 -20.89
CA HIS A 54 26.73 -1.34 -22.04
C HIS A 54 28.17 -0.97 -21.66
N THR A 55 29.10 -1.90 -21.78
CA THR A 55 30.53 -1.67 -21.46
C THR A 55 31.38 -1.96 -22.66
N CYS A 56 32.18 -0.97 -23.06
CA CYS A 56 33.12 -1.14 -24.14
C CYS A 56 34.26 -2.10 -23.77
N THR A 57 34.44 -3.15 -24.55
CA THR A 57 35.46 -4.19 -24.31
C THR A 57 36.89 -3.66 -24.47
N ARG A 58 37.08 -2.55 -25.24
CA ARG A 58 38.38 -1.98 -25.53
C ARG A 58 38.85 -0.94 -24.51
N CYS A 59 37.97 -0.07 -24.03
CA CYS A 59 38.36 1.05 -23.19
C CYS A 59 37.66 1.11 -21.84
N GLY A 60 36.72 0.22 -21.58
CA GLY A 60 35.95 0.19 -20.32
C GLY A 60 34.90 1.30 -20.18
N ASN A 61 34.73 2.17 -21.19
CA ASN A 61 33.64 3.16 -21.17
C ASN A 61 32.30 2.45 -21.05
N SER A 62 31.44 2.97 -20.20
CA SER A 62 30.12 2.36 -20.01
C SER A 62 29.00 3.40 -19.93
N TYR A 63 27.81 3.00 -20.34
CA TYR A 63 26.57 3.75 -20.16
C TYR A 63 25.40 2.78 -19.84
N ILE A 64 24.31 3.35 -19.37
CA ILE A 64 23.12 2.59 -18.99
C ILE A 64 21.92 3.15 -19.76
N ASP A 65 21.08 2.24 -20.27
CA ASP A 65 19.81 2.57 -20.93
C ASP A 65 18.77 1.47 -20.73
N ALA A 66 17.70 1.50 -21.53
CA ALA A 66 16.63 0.52 -21.56
C ALA A 66 16.06 0.23 -20.16
N TYR A 67 15.75 1.29 -19.44
CA TYR A 67 15.14 1.19 -18.11
C TYR A 67 13.78 0.52 -18.18
N VAL A 68 13.56 -0.42 -17.25
CA VAL A 68 12.27 -1.10 -17.02
C VAL A 68 11.84 -0.79 -15.60
N GLU A 69 10.60 -0.38 -15.41
CA GLU A 69 10.09 -0.06 -14.09
C GLU A 69 10.14 -1.25 -13.11
N ALA A 70 10.24 -0.94 -11.81
CA ALA A 70 10.16 -1.93 -10.75
C ALA A 70 8.82 -2.69 -10.83
N LEU A 71 8.86 -4.00 -10.59
CA LEU A 71 7.70 -4.89 -10.73
C LEU A 71 6.59 -4.63 -9.68
N GLY A 72 6.93 -3.92 -8.61
CA GLY A 72 6.07 -3.81 -7.44
C GLY A 72 5.97 -5.14 -6.67
N HIS A 73 5.32 -5.09 -5.51
CA HIS A 73 5.04 -6.28 -4.74
C HIS A 73 3.71 -6.91 -5.15
N ASP A 74 3.69 -8.23 -5.22
CA ASP A 74 2.51 -9.06 -5.42
C ASP A 74 2.11 -9.66 -4.08
N TRP A 75 1.27 -8.91 -3.33
CA TRP A 75 0.91 -9.25 -1.97
C TRP A 75 -0.19 -10.31 -1.91
N LYS A 76 0.11 -11.44 -1.29
CA LYS A 76 -0.85 -12.51 -0.98
C LYS A 76 -1.08 -12.58 0.52
N LEU A 77 -2.34 -12.63 0.93
CA LEU A 77 -2.71 -12.86 2.33
C LEU A 77 -2.28 -14.28 2.74
N THR A 78 -1.41 -14.38 3.73
CA THR A 78 -0.85 -15.66 4.19
C THR A 78 -1.34 -16.04 5.58
N GLU A 79 -1.72 -15.05 6.40
CA GLU A 79 -2.22 -15.30 7.75
C GLU A 79 -3.22 -14.22 8.16
N THR A 80 -4.24 -14.61 8.90
CA THR A 80 -5.19 -13.70 9.55
C THR A 80 -5.36 -14.13 11.00
N ARG A 81 -5.23 -13.15 11.91
CA ARG A 81 -5.66 -13.27 13.29
C ARG A 81 -6.80 -12.29 13.50
N GLU A 82 -7.99 -12.82 13.77
CA GLU A 82 -9.15 -11.97 14.05
C GLU A 82 -8.97 -11.25 15.40
N PRO A 83 -9.46 -10.02 15.53
CA PRO A 83 -9.45 -9.29 16.79
C PRO A 83 -10.45 -9.90 17.77
N THR A 84 -10.15 -9.78 19.07
CA THR A 84 -11.07 -10.07 20.18
C THR A 84 -11.54 -8.76 20.81
N GLU A 85 -12.35 -8.83 21.85
CA GLU A 85 -12.80 -7.65 22.59
C GLU A 85 -11.62 -6.86 23.19
N THR A 86 -10.58 -7.57 23.67
CA THR A 86 -9.45 -6.99 24.40
C THR A 86 -8.15 -6.96 23.63
N GLU A 87 -8.00 -7.82 22.59
CA GLU A 87 -6.78 -7.90 21.79
C GLU A 87 -7.05 -7.58 20.33
N GLY A 88 -6.15 -6.79 19.73
CA GLY A 88 -6.16 -6.53 18.30
C GLY A 88 -5.77 -7.75 17.47
N GLY A 89 -6.30 -7.82 16.26
CA GLY A 89 -5.96 -8.80 15.24
C GLY A 89 -4.89 -8.27 14.28
N TYR A 90 -4.61 -9.07 13.25
CA TYR A 90 -3.76 -8.64 12.14
C TYR A 90 -4.02 -9.46 10.87
N ARG A 91 -3.59 -8.89 9.75
CA ARG A 91 -3.44 -9.59 8.48
C ARG A 91 -1.99 -9.55 8.06
N LEU A 92 -1.42 -10.71 7.74
CA LEU A 92 -0.07 -10.84 7.23
C LEU A 92 -0.11 -11.15 5.73
N TYR A 93 0.59 -10.34 4.96
CA TYR A 93 0.74 -10.53 3.53
C TYR A 93 2.18 -10.87 3.21
N THR A 94 2.39 -11.79 2.30
CA THR A 94 3.71 -12.16 1.77
C THR A 94 3.74 -11.88 0.27
N CYS A 95 4.79 -11.23 -0.19
CA CYS A 95 4.99 -11.00 -1.62
C CYS A 95 5.42 -12.31 -2.31
N GLU A 96 4.69 -12.73 -3.36
CA GLU A 96 5.01 -13.95 -4.11
C GLU A 96 6.32 -13.88 -4.88
N ARG A 97 6.81 -12.65 -5.20
CA ARG A 97 8.04 -12.45 -5.98
C ARG A 97 9.32 -12.40 -5.14
N CYS A 98 9.27 -11.75 -3.97
CA CYS A 98 10.48 -11.50 -3.16
C CYS A 98 10.40 -12.00 -1.72
N SER A 99 9.28 -12.62 -1.32
CA SER A 99 9.04 -13.15 0.02
C SER A 99 9.05 -12.11 1.15
N GLN A 100 9.06 -10.81 0.84
CA GLN A 100 8.86 -9.78 1.86
C GLN A 100 7.47 -9.88 2.45
N THR A 101 7.36 -9.50 3.72
CA THR A 101 6.08 -9.53 4.45
C THR A 101 5.62 -8.12 4.80
N ARG A 102 4.30 -7.90 4.79
CA ARG A 102 3.62 -6.70 5.26
C ARG A 102 2.54 -7.09 6.24
N ARG A 103 2.52 -6.46 7.40
CA ARG A 103 1.50 -6.67 8.44
C ARG A 103 0.58 -5.47 8.53
N GLU A 104 -0.72 -5.72 8.47
CA GLU A 104 -1.77 -4.76 8.78
C GLU A 104 -2.39 -5.12 10.13
N THR A 105 -2.46 -4.16 11.05
CA THR A 105 -3.07 -4.37 12.36
C THR A 105 -4.57 -4.09 12.30
N ILE A 106 -5.36 -4.92 12.99
CA ILE A 106 -6.80 -4.74 13.17
C ILE A 106 -6.99 -4.35 14.65
N PRO A 107 -7.62 -3.22 14.97
CA PRO A 107 -7.87 -2.84 16.35
C PRO A 107 -8.74 -3.89 17.07
N ALA A 108 -8.64 -3.95 18.41
CA ALA A 108 -9.56 -4.74 19.22
C ALA A 108 -10.99 -4.25 19.04
N LEU A 109 -11.96 -5.17 19.14
CA LEU A 109 -13.38 -4.86 18.96
C LEU A 109 -13.92 -3.92 20.04
N GLY A 110 -13.21 -3.85 21.18
CA GLY A 110 -13.70 -3.15 22.38
C GLY A 110 -14.77 -3.96 23.12
N PRO A 111 -15.20 -3.49 24.28
CA PRO A 111 -16.31 -4.10 24.97
C PRO A 111 -17.56 -3.97 24.10
N GLN A 112 -18.13 -5.10 23.75
CA GLN A 112 -19.41 -5.13 23.04
C GLN A 112 -20.44 -4.45 23.95
N PRO A 113 -21.34 -3.61 23.41
CA PRO A 113 -22.45 -3.11 24.21
C PRO A 113 -23.13 -4.33 24.84
N THR A 114 -23.02 -4.46 26.14
CA THR A 114 -23.83 -5.44 26.87
C THR A 114 -25.27 -5.08 26.58
N ASP A 115 -26.09 -6.05 26.17
CA ASP A 115 -27.54 -5.88 26.16
C ASP A 115 -27.90 -5.19 27.47
N PRO A 116 -28.66 -4.08 27.45
CA PRO A 116 -29.04 -3.41 28.68
C PRO A 116 -29.67 -4.46 29.57
N GLU A 117 -29.16 -4.55 30.81
CA GLU A 117 -29.74 -5.42 31.85
C GLU A 117 -31.27 -5.25 31.80
N PRO A 118 -32.06 -6.33 31.77
CA PRO A 118 -33.49 -6.22 31.58
C PRO A 118 -34.05 -5.20 32.58
N GLN A 119 -34.52 -4.09 32.05
CA GLN A 119 -34.99 -2.98 32.88
C GLN A 119 -36.14 -3.45 33.76
N LYS A 120 -35.97 -3.28 35.06
CA LYS A 120 -37.02 -3.61 35.98
C LYS A 120 -38.24 -2.74 35.68
N ASN A 121 -39.28 -3.38 35.16
CA ASN A 121 -40.54 -2.70 34.88
C ASN A 121 -41.12 -2.09 36.16
N PRO A 122 -41.23 -0.76 36.25
CA PRO A 122 -41.79 -0.12 37.43
C PRO A 122 -43.31 -0.15 37.47
N PHE A 123 -43.98 -0.52 36.34
CA PHE A 123 -45.41 -0.41 36.21
C PHE A 123 -46.10 -1.77 36.36
N VAL A 124 -47.16 -1.80 37.10
CA VAL A 124 -47.97 -3.02 37.35
C VAL A 124 -48.93 -3.34 36.20
N ASP A 125 -49.23 -2.36 35.36
CA ASP A 125 -50.16 -2.43 34.24
C ASP A 125 -49.49 -2.54 32.87
N VAL A 126 -48.13 -2.65 32.83
CA VAL A 126 -47.36 -2.91 31.62
C VAL A 126 -46.87 -4.34 31.65
N GLU A 127 -47.67 -5.25 31.02
CA GLU A 127 -47.42 -6.69 31.03
C GLU A 127 -46.30 -7.07 30.04
N GLU A 128 -45.41 -7.97 30.48
CA GLU A 128 -44.36 -8.56 29.62
C GLU A 128 -45.01 -9.34 28.46
N GLY A 129 -44.36 -9.25 27.24
CA GLY A 129 -44.87 -9.90 26.03
C GLY A 129 -45.96 -9.13 25.27
N ARG A 130 -46.40 -7.98 25.78
CA ARG A 130 -47.26 -7.06 25.02
C ARG A 130 -46.42 -6.21 24.06
N PHE A 131 -47.03 -5.81 22.93
CA PHE A 131 -46.36 -5.03 21.89
C PHE A 131 -45.82 -3.66 22.38
N TYR A 132 -46.41 -3.12 23.45
CA TYR A 132 -45.98 -1.83 24.05
C TYR A 132 -44.97 -1.99 25.19
N TYR A 133 -44.63 -3.21 25.64
CA TYR A 133 -43.76 -3.44 26.78
C TYR A 133 -42.36 -2.79 26.58
N GLU A 134 -41.64 -3.22 25.58
CA GLU A 134 -40.31 -2.66 25.27
C GLU A 134 -40.33 -1.17 24.94
N PRO A 135 -41.23 -0.65 24.08
CA PRO A 135 -41.34 0.77 23.81
C PRO A 135 -41.61 1.62 25.06
N VAL A 136 -42.43 1.15 25.99
CA VAL A 136 -42.70 1.89 27.23
C VAL A 136 -41.46 1.96 28.12
N LEU A 137 -40.80 0.82 28.35
CA LEU A 137 -39.56 0.80 29.16
C LEU A 137 -38.48 1.68 28.55
N TRP A 138 -38.29 1.62 27.22
CA TRP A 138 -37.34 2.50 26.51
C TRP A 138 -37.69 3.99 26.68
N ALA A 139 -38.97 4.36 26.55
CA ALA A 139 -39.40 5.75 26.68
C ALA A 139 -39.21 6.29 28.12
N VAL A 140 -39.39 5.45 29.13
CA VAL A 140 -39.10 5.79 30.53
C VAL A 140 -37.61 5.96 30.76
N GLU A 141 -36.77 5.04 30.25
CA GLU A 141 -35.33 5.13 30.33
C GLU A 141 -34.80 6.43 29.73
N LYS A 142 -35.30 6.82 28.57
CA LYS A 142 -34.92 8.05 27.89
C LYS A 142 -35.53 9.32 28.50
N GLY A 143 -36.33 9.18 29.54
CA GLY A 143 -36.99 10.31 30.20
C GLY A 143 -38.05 10.99 29.33
N ILE A 144 -38.55 10.29 28.31
CA ILE A 144 -39.60 10.80 27.40
C ILE A 144 -40.97 10.79 28.15
N THR A 145 -41.15 9.79 29.00
CA THR A 145 -42.36 9.68 29.84
C THR A 145 -42.03 9.10 31.21
N SER A 146 -42.87 9.36 32.21
CA SER A 146 -42.73 8.81 33.57
C SER A 146 -43.95 7.99 34.00
N GLY A 147 -44.89 7.70 33.08
CA GLY A 147 -46.17 7.13 33.40
C GLY A 147 -47.17 8.14 33.95
N VAL A 148 -48.35 7.68 34.36
CA VAL A 148 -49.39 8.53 35.00
C VAL A 148 -49.16 8.69 36.51
N ASP A 149 -48.52 7.68 37.11
CA ASP A 149 -47.98 7.72 38.48
C ASP A 149 -46.77 6.79 38.62
N ALA A 150 -46.21 6.62 39.82
CA ALA A 150 -45.03 5.82 40.07
C ALA A 150 -45.14 4.34 39.74
N THR A 151 -46.36 3.81 39.59
CA THR A 151 -46.64 2.39 39.43
C THR A 151 -47.61 2.06 38.27
N HIS A 152 -48.14 3.08 37.59
CA HIS A 152 -49.06 2.88 36.45
C HIS A 152 -48.67 3.71 35.25
N PHE A 153 -48.73 3.10 34.08
CA PHE A 153 -48.48 3.75 32.79
C PHE A 153 -49.75 4.05 32.04
N MET A 154 -50.80 3.21 32.19
CA MET A 154 -52.08 3.21 31.49
C MET A 154 -51.96 3.09 29.97
N PRO A 155 -51.37 2.00 29.45
CA PRO A 155 -51.06 1.82 28.02
C PRO A 155 -52.28 1.87 27.10
N ASP A 156 -53.48 1.52 27.62
CA ASP A 156 -54.73 1.51 26.87
C ASP A 156 -55.53 2.82 27.02
N ALA A 157 -55.01 3.82 27.75
CA ALA A 157 -55.69 5.09 27.92
C ALA A 157 -55.54 6.00 26.67
N ASN A 158 -56.56 6.79 26.38
CA ASN A 158 -56.50 7.75 25.31
C ASN A 158 -55.57 8.91 25.66
N CYS A 159 -54.58 9.16 24.80
CA CYS A 159 -53.72 10.33 24.91
C CYS A 159 -54.51 11.62 24.65
N THR A 160 -54.28 12.64 25.46
CA THR A 160 -54.78 13.98 25.17
C THR A 160 -53.92 14.64 24.08
N ARG A 161 -54.52 15.64 23.38
CA ARG A 161 -53.77 16.42 22.37
C ARG A 161 -52.50 17.08 22.94
N GLY A 162 -52.52 17.49 24.21
CA GLY A 162 -51.37 18.06 24.88
C GLY A 162 -50.24 17.06 25.11
N GLN A 163 -50.58 15.82 25.51
CA GLN A 163 -49.58 14.76 25.67
C GLN A 163 -48.92 14.37 24.34
N VAL A 164 -49.67 14.30 23.24
CA VAL A 164 -49.09 14.00 21.91
C VAL A 164 -48.06 15.08 21.50
N VAL A 165 -48.31 16.34 21.78
CA VAL A 165 -47.37 17.42 21.44
C VAL A 165 -46.11 17.39 22.31
N THR A 166 -46.18 16.83 23.52
CA THR A 166 -45.02 16.72 24.43
C THR A 166 -44.05 15.60 23.99
N PHE A 167 -44.50 14.63 23.21
CA PHE A 167 -43.69 13.51 22.70
C PHE A 167 -43.07 13.77 21.33
N LEU A 168 -43.38 14.90 20.69
CA LEU A 168 -42.78 15.34 19.40
C LEU A 168 -41.62 16.31 19.61
#